data_5ecb836a0387834ad5626495293f0607
#
_entry.id   5ecb836a0387834ad5626495293f0607
#
_cell.length_a   1.000
_cell.length_b   1.000
_cell.length_c   1.000
_cell.angle_alpha   90.00
_cell.angle_beta   90.00
_cell.angle_gamma   90.00
#
_symmetry.space_group_name_H-M   'P 1'
#
loop_
_entity.id
_entity.type
_entity.pdbx_description
1 polymer ?
#
loop_
_entity_poly.entity_id
_entity_poly.type
_entity_poly.pdbx_seq_one_letter_code
_entity_poly.pdbx_strand_id
1 'polypeptide(L)'
;MDDAHSTDASLMARMAQRDPKALDMFYTRHARAVFSLALTMLGEHTRATDLAQDVFLLVWRSAGTYQPTGSARAWLLRLTRNRAIDELRRDRRRLANESTLPEQLFQALPAPLALADAAERQAVRDALAALPAEQRDALFLAFFQGLSHQEIATCLRTPLGTIKARIRRALQTLRQQLQGEPGT
;
A
#
# COMPACT_ATOMS: atom_id res chain seq x y z
N MET A 1 31.72 9.82 -8.23
CA MET A 1 31.49 10.37 -6.89
C MET A 1 30.29 11.31 -6.98
N ASP A 2 29.12 10.74 -7.30
CA ASP A 2 27.89 11.54 -7.52
C ASP A 2 26.61 10.71 -7.23
N ASP A 3 26.72 9.73 -6.32
CA ASP A 3 25.65 8.75 -6.06
C ASP A 3 24.55 9.29 -5.10
N ALA A 4 24.85 10.29 -4.29
CA ALA A 4 23.92 10.79 -3.25
C ALA A 4 22.72 11.57 -3.81
N HIS A 5 22.80 12.08 -5.04
CA HIS A 5 21.77 12.91 -5.68
C HIS A 5 20.98 12.19 -6.79
N SER A 6 21.20 10.89 -6.98
CA SER A 6 20.48 10.13 -8.00
C SER A 6 18.98 10.12 -7.71
N THR A 7 18.16 10.59 -8.66
CA THR A 7 16.71 10.52 -8.55
C THR A 7 16.22 9.07 -8.70
N ASP A 8 15.05 8.74 -8.16
CA ASP A 8 14.45 7.41 -8.32
C ASP A 8 14.28 7.03 -9.81
N ALA A 9 13.95 8.00 -10.66
CA ALA A 9 13.85 7.76 -12.11
C ALA A 9 15.20 7.39 -12.72
N SER A 10 16.30 8.05 -12.30
CA SER A 10 17.66 7.71 -12.70
C SER A 10 18.05 6.31 -12.23
N LEU A 11 17.74 5.97 -10.99
CA LEU A 11 18.01 4.62 -10.45
C LEU A 11 17.24 3.54 -11.23
N MET A 12 15.98 3.79 -11.56
CA MET A 12 15.19 2.87 -12.39
C MET A 12 15.78 2.67 -13.78
N ALA A 13 16.24 3.75 -14.42
CA ALA A 13 16.90 3.67 -15.73
C ALA A 13 18.22 2.86 -15.66
N ARG A 14 19.03 3.07 -14.62
CA ARG A 14 20.26 2.28 -14.38
C ARG A 14 19.95 0.80 -14.08
N MET A 15 18.92 0.50 -13.30
CA MET A 15 18.47 -0.88 -13.07
C MET A 15 18.01 -1.55 -14.36
N ALA A 16 17.36 -0.81 -15.28
CA ALA A 16 17.03 -1.33 -16.61
C ALA A 16 18.27 -1.77 -17.40
N GLN A 17 19.42 -1.12 -17.17
CA GLN A 17 20.72 -1.46 -17.74
C GLN A 17 21.49 -2.52 -16.91
N ARG A 18 20.82 -3.15 -15.94
CA ARG A 18 21.38 -4.17 -15.05
C ARG A 18 22.52 -3.68 -14.15
N ASP A 19 22.50 -2.41 -13.74
CA ASP A 19 23.42 -1.87 -12.75
C ASP A 19 23.00 -2.29 -11.31
N PRO A 20 23.76 -3.19 -10.64
CA PRO A 20 23.40 -3.66 -9.31
C PRO A 20 23.51 -2.58 -8.22
N LYS A 21 24.40 -1.59 -8.43
CA LYS A 21 24.54 -0.47 -7.48
C LYS A 21 23.28 0.40 -7.44
N ALA A 22 22.60 0.56 -8.58
CA ALA A 22 21.34 1.28 -8.64
C ALA A 22 20.23 0.56 -7.84
N LEU A 23 20.22 -0.78 -7.87
CA LEU A 23 19.29 -1.56 -7.03
C LEU A 23 19.60 -1.38 -5.55
N ASP A 24 20.85 -1.45 -5.15
CA ASP A 24 21.27 -1.28 -3.75
C ASP A 24 20.86 0.10 -3.21
N MET A 25 21.09 1.16 -3.98
CA MET A 25 20.69 2.51 -3.63
C MET A 25 19.17 2.66 -3.53
N PHE A 26 18.43 2.08 -4.47
CA PHE A 26 16.97 2.11 -4.49
C PHE A 26 16.39 1.32 -3.31
N TYR A 27 17.00 0.15 -3.00
CA TYR A 27 16.66 -0.66 -1.84
C TYR A 27 16.87 0.12 -0.54
N THR A 28 18.07 0.67 -0.32
CA THR A 28 18.41 1.44 0.89
C THR A 28 17.41 2.58 1.13
N ARG A 29 16.97 3.25 0.07
CA ARG A 29 16.02 4.37 0.14
C ARG A 29 14.60 3.94 0.49
N HIS A 30 14.15 2.79 -0.02
CA HIS A 30 12.74 2.42 0.02
C HIS A 30 12.40 1.18 0.85
N ALA A 31 13.39 0.38 1.28
CA ALA A 31 13.16 -0.89 1.99
C ALA A 31 12.26 -0.72 3.23
N ARG A 32 12.51 0.33 4.01
CA ARG A 32 11.71 0.62 5.20
C ARG A 32 10.23 0.86 4.87
N ALA A 33 9.94 1.60 3.80
CA ALA A 33 8.57 1.91 3.40
C ALA A 33 7.85 0.67 2.87
N VAL A 34 8.53 -0.14 2.05
CA VAL A 34 8.01 -1.41 1.53
C VAL A 34 7.72 -2.39 2.65
N PHE A 35 8.70 -2.62 3.53
CA PHE A 35 8.56 -3.52 4.66
C PHE A 35 7.42 -3.10 5.61
N SER A 36 7.35 -1.82 5.95
CA SER A 36 6.32 -1.32 6.85
C SER A 36 4.91 -1.46 6.26
N LEU A 37 4.74 -1.21 4.95
CA LEU A 37 3.46 -1.46 4.28
C LEU A 37 3.12 -2.95 4.28
N ALA A 38 4.08 -3.81 3.96
CA ALA A 38 3.90 -5.26 3.98
C ALA A 38 3.50 -5.75 5.38
N LEU A 39 4.22 -5.31 6.42
CA LEU A 39 3.93 -5.67 7.81
C LEU A 39 2.54 -5.19 8.25
N THR A 40 2.17 -3.97 7.87
CA THR A 40 0.85 -3.41 8.13
C THR A 40 -0.27 -4.26 7.52
N MET A 41 -0.04 -4.81 6.33
CA MET A 41 -1.06 -5.58 5.61
C MET A 41 -1.09 -7.06 6.02
N LEU A 42 0.07 -7.66 6.24
CA LEU A 42 0.18 -9.11 6.51
C LEU A 42 0.17 -9.46 8.00
N GLY A 43 0.52 -8.50 8.87
CA GLY A 43 0.52 -8.66 10.33
C GLY A 43 1.68 -9.52 10.88
N GLU A 44 2.54 -10.10 10.02
CA GLU A 44 3.60 -11.02 10.41
C GLU A 44 4.94 -10.60 9.82
N HIS A 45 5.98 -10.57 10.67
CA HIS A 45 7.31 -10.07 10.31
C HIS A 45 7.98 -10.89 9.21
N THR A 46 7.94 -12.22 9.31
CA THR A 46 8.55 -13.11 8.33
C THR A 46 7.93 -12.93 6.96
N ARG A 47 6.60 -12.97 6.89
CA ARG A 47 5.85 -12.74 5.64
C ARG A 47 6.12 -11.36 5.05
N ALA A 48 6.19 -10.33 5.89
CA ALA A 48 6.51 -8.98 5.43
C ALA A 48 7.92 -8.89 4.84
N THR A 49 8.89 -9.60 5.43
CA THR A 49 10.26 -9.68 4.93
C THR A 49 10.31 -10.38 3.57
N ASP A 50 9.67 -11.53 3.44
CA ASP A 50 9.63 -12.32 2.20
C ASP A 50 8.95 -11.52 1.08
N LEU A 51 7.82 -10.88 1.38
CA LEU A 51 7.13 -10.04 0.41
C LEU A 51 7.98 -8.84 -0.01
N ALA A 52 8.70 -8.21 0.91
CA ALA A 52 9.59 -7.09 0.58
C ALA A 52 10.72 -7.54 -0.36
N GLN A 53 11.34 -8.69 -0.12
CA GLN A 53 12.36 -9.27 -1.01
C GLN A 53 11.78 -9.55 -2.40
N ASP A 54 10.62 -10.19 -2.49
CA ASP A 54 9.93 -10.48 -3.74
C ASP A 54 9.62 -9.21 -4.54
N VAL A 55 9.19 -8.14 -3.85
CA VAL A 55 8.91 -6.84 -4.48
C VAL A 55 10.18 -6.25 -5.10
N PHE A 56 11.31 -6.24 -4.39
CA PHE A 56 12.56 -5.70 -4.96
C PHE A 56 13.11 -6.57 -6.09
N LEU A 57 12.97 -7.90 -6.03
CA LEU A 57 13.29 -8.78 -7.15
C LEU A 57 12.41 -8.49 -8.37
N LEU A 58 11.14 -8.23 -8.16
CA LEU A 58 10.23 -7.87 -9.25
C LEU A 58 10.58 -6.50 -9.84
N VAL A 59 10.89 -5.50 -9.01
CA VAL A 59 11.40 -4.20 -9.46
C VAL A 59 12.63 -4.36 -10.34
N TRP A 60 13.60 -5.15 -9.90
CA TRP A 60 14.81 -5.45 -10.70
C TRP A 60 14.49 -6.06 -12.05
N ARG A 61 13.57 -7.02 -12.09
CA ARG A 61 13.18 -7.70 -13.33
C ARG A 61 12.41 -6.79 -14.27
N SER A 62 11.56 -5.92 -13.74
CA SER A 62 10.65 -5.06 -14.50
C SER A 62 11.17 -3.63 -14.73
N ALA A 63 12.38 -3.29 -14.28
CA ALA A 63 12.92 -1.95 -14.41
C ALA A 63 12.92 -1.44 -15.86
N GLY A 64 13.17 -2.30 -16.84
CA GLY A 64 13.16 -1.96 -18.27
C GLY A 64 11.77 -1.65 -18.84
N THR A 65 10.71 -2.04 -18.16
CA THR A 65 9.31 -1.76 -18.56
C THR A 65 8.67 -0.62 -17.75
N TYR A 66 9.42 -0.07 -16.80
CA TYR A 66 8.95 1.04 -16.01
C TYR A 66 8.77 2.29 -16.86
N GLN A 67 7.56 2.84 -16.86
CA GLN A 67 7.28 4.13 -17.49
C GLN A 67 7.15 5.20 -16.40
N PRO A 68 7.89 6.32 -16.47
CA PRO A 68 7.91 7.35 -15.44
C PRO A 68 6.65 8.23 -15.50
N THR A 69 5.47 7.62 -15.40
CA THR A 69 4.17 8.33 -15.37
C THR A 69 3.82 8.90 -14.00
N GLY A 70 4.77 8.94 -13.06
CA GLY A 70 4.58 9.42 -11.70
C GLY A 70 5.75 9.11 -10.79
N SER A 71 5.54 9.21 -9.48
CA SER A 71 6.57 8.90 -8.49
C SER A 71 6.91 7.41 -8.49
N ALA A 72 8.18 7.05 -8.65
CA ALA A 72 8.67 5.66 -8.55
C ALA A 72 8.33 5.04 -7.18
N ARG A 73 8.38 5.86 -6.11
CA ARG A 73 7.94 5.45 -4.77
C ARG A 73 6.46 5.08 -4.74
N ALA A 74 5.59 5.88 -5.33
CA ALA A 74 4.16 5.58 -5.38
C ALA A 74 3.87 4.31 -6.19
N TRP A 75 4.58 4.11 -7.30
CA TRP A 75 4.50 2.88 -8.08
C TRP A 75 4.97 1.66 -7.28
N LEU A 76 6.10 1.78 -6.57
CA LEU A 76 6.65 0.72 -5.71
C LEU A 76 5.67 0.32 -4.59
N LEU A 77 5.10 1.29 -3.89
CA LEU A 77 4.14 1.02 -2.81
C LEU A 77 2.83 0.41 -3.35
N ARG A 78 2.39 0.82 -4.54
CA ARG A 78 1.26 0.16 -5.22
C ARG A 78 1.58 -1.29 -5.57
N LEU A 79 2.79 -1.58 -6.05
CA LEU A 79 3.26 -2.93 -6.33
C LEU A 79 3.28 -3.77 -5.05
N THR A 80 3.84 -3.24 -3.96
CA THR A 80 3.87 -3.88 -2.64
C THR A 80 2.47 -4.23 -2.17
N ARG A 81 1.56 -3.24 -2.22
CA ARG A 81 0.15 -3.44 -1.84
C ARG A 81 -0.52 -4.53 -2.66
N ASN A 82 -0.36 -4.53 -3.97
CA ASN A 82 -0.98 -5.53 -4.84
C ASN A 82 -0.47 -6.93 -4.50
N ARG A 83 0.83 -7.09 -4.25
CA ARG A 83 1.41 -8.37 -3.82
C ARG A 83 0.86 -8.85 -2.47
N ALA A 84 0.76 -7.94 -1.49
CA ALA A 84 0.15 -8.25 -0.21
C ALA A 84 -1.32 -8.69 -0.35
N ILE A 85 -2.09 -8.00 -1.19
CA ILE A 85 -3.49 -8.39 -1.50
C ILE A 85 -3.56 -9.78 -2.11
N ASP A 86 -2.69 -10.09 -3.06
CA ASP A 86 -2.67 -11.41 -3.71
C ASP A 86 -2.36 -12.52 -2.70
N GLU A 87 -1.51 -12.25 -1.73
CA GLU A 87 -1.20 -13.15 -0.64
C GLU A 87 -2.40 -13.33 0.30
N LEU A 88 -2.99 -12.24 0.78
CA LEU A 88 -4.20 -12.27 1.61
C LEU A 88 -5.37 -12.99 0.92
N ARG A 89 -5.51 -12.85 -0.39
CA ARG A 89 -6.54 -13.56 -1.16
C ARG A 89 -6.25 -15.05 -1.29
N ARG A 90 -4.98 -15.45 -1.36
CA ARG A 90 -4.58 -16.87 -1.35
C ARG A 90 -4.89 -17.51 0.00
N ASP A 91 -4.59 -16.81 1.09
CA ASP A 91 -4.88 -17.30 2.45
C ASP A 91 -6.40 -17.46 2.66
N ARG A 92 -7.18 -16.45 2.29
CA ARG A 92 -8.65 -16.56 2.39
C ARG A 92 -9.22 -17.73 1.60
N ARG A 93 -8.70 -18.01 0.41
CA ARG A 93 -9.14 -19.18 -0.37
C ARG A 93 -8.77 -20.50 0.29
N ARG A 94 -7.64 -20.57 0.99
CA ARG A 94 -7.26 -21.75 1.79
C ARG A 94 -8.20 -21.92 3.00
N LEU A 95 -8.44 -20.84 3.73
CA LEU A 95 -9.32 -20.84 4.90
C LEU A 95 -10.80 -21.02 4.55
N ALA A 96 -11.27 -20.57 3.40
CA ALA A 96 -12.65 -20.77 2.95
C ALA A 96 -12.99 -22.24 2.70
N ASN A 97 -11.99 -23.09 2.47
CA ASN A 97 -12.14 -24.55 2.46
C ASN A 97 -12.24 -25.14 3.88
N GLU A 98 -11.97 -24.38 4.95
CA GLU A 98 -11.96 -24.78 6.35
C GLU A 98 -13.03 -24.07 7.21
N SER A 99 -14.10 -23.58 6.60
CA SER A 99 -15.31 -23.02 7.28
C SER A 99 -15.02 -22.08 8.46
N THR A 100 -14.57 -20.86 8.21
CA THR A 100 -15.00 -19.67 9.02
C THR A 100 -14.35 -18.42 8.45
N LEU A 101 -15.15 -17.42 8.10
CA LEU A 101 -14.66 -16.06 7.91
C LEU A 101 -14.28 -15.53 9.29
N PRO A 102 -13.03 -15.13 9.55
CA PRO A 102 -12.62 -14.67 10.86
C PRO A 102 -13.33 -13.33 11.19
N GLU A 103 -14.00 -13.30 12.30
CA GLU A 103 -14.53 -12.08 12.96
C GLU A 103 -13.41 -11.06 13.26
N GLN A 104 -12.16 -11.50 13.10
CA GLN A 104 -10.92 -10.74 13.30
C GLN A 104 -10.60 -9.72 12.20
N LEU A 105 -11.44 -9.58 11.16
CA LEU A 105 -11.21 -8.63 10.06
C LEU A 105 -11.20 -7.16 10.50
N PHE A 106 -11.66 -6.86 11.71
CA PHE A 106 -11.80 -5.50 12.24
C PHE A 106 -10.75 -5.12 13.30
N GLN A 107 -9.80 -6.01 13.61
CA GLN A 107 -8.80 -5.72 14.63
C GLN A 107 -7.71 -4.78 14.08
N ALA A 108 -7.73 -3.59 14.62
CA ALA A 108 -6.75 -2.51 14.54
C ALA A 108 -6.57 -1.87 13.14
N LEU A 109 -6.91 -0.59 13.08
CA LEU A 109 -6.33 0.32 12.08
C LEU A 109 -4.81 0.13 12.12
N PRO A 110 -4.17 -0.26 11.01
CA PRO A 110 -2.74 -0.46 11.00
C PRO A 110 -2.03 0.83 11.40
N ALA A 111 -0.96 0.69 12.15
CA ALA A 111 -0.04 1.80 12.38
C ALA A 111 0.28 2.44 11.03
N PRO A 112 0.30 3.78 10.94
CA PRO A 112 0.40 4.43 9.64
C PRO A 112 1.62 3.96 8.91
N LEU A 113 1.41 3.73 7.63
CA LEU A 113 2.42 3.52 6.61
C LEU A 113 3.71 4.23 6.96
N ALA A 114 4.86 3.59 6.75
CA ALA A 114 6.17 4.24 6.83
C ALA A 114 6.29 5.28 5.71
N LEU A 115 5.59 6.37 5.91
CA LEU A 115 5.84 7.62 5.19
C LEU A 115 7.20 8.15 5.68
N ALA A 116 7.95 8.78 4.81
CA ALA A 116 9.32 9.18 5.10
C ALA A 116 9.40 10.20 6.24
N ASP A 117 8.36 11.00 6.43
CA ASP A 117 8.29 12.08 7.42
C ASP A 117 7.24 11.79 8.50
N ALA A 118 7.53 12.20 9.74
CA ALA A 118 6.62 12.11 10.87
C ALA A 118 5.39 13.02 10.68
N ALA A 119 5.57 14.19 10.08
CA ALA A 119 4.50 15.12 9.78
C ALA A 119 3.54 14.55 8.72
N GLU A 120 4.07 13.96 7.65
CA GLU A 120 3.27 13.29 6.61
C GLU A 120 2.46 12.13 7.19
N ARG A 121 3.08 11.35 8.11
CA ARG A 121 2.36 10.27 8.83
C ARG A 121 1.22 10.82 9.69
N GLN A 122 1.46 11.92 10.39
CA GLN A 122 0.44 12.53 11.24
C GLN A 122 -0.70 13.09 10.40
N ALA A 123 -0.41 13.82 9.33
CA ALA A 123 -1.43 14.34 8.41
C ALA A 123 -2.34 13.23 7.85
N VAL A 124 -1.76 12.10 7.45
CA VAL A 124 -2.56 10.95 6.96
C VAL A 124 -3.41 10.33 8.08
N ARG A 125 -2.87 10.23 9.31
CA ARG A 125 -3.66 9.75 10.47
C ARG A 125 -4.86 10.65 10.74
N ASP A 126 -4.63 11.95 10.78
CA ASP A 126 -5.65 12.93 11.08
C ASP A 126 -6.74 12.93 9.98
N ALA A 127 -6.30 12.86 8.72
CA ALA A 127 -7.21 12.76 7.59
C ALA A 127 -8.06 11.47 7.63
N LEU A 128 -7.47 10.33 7.99
CA LEU A 128 -8.22 9.07 8.16
C LEU A 128 -9.15 9.13 9.38
N ALA A 129 -8.72 9.73 10.49
CA ALA A 129 -9.53 9.88 11.69
C ALA A 129 -10.75 10.79 11.47
N ALA A 130 -10.61 11.79 10.61
CA ALA A 130 -11.69 12.71 10.24
C ALA A 130 -12.76 12.08 9.34
N LEU A 131 -12.50 10.93 8.73
CA LEU A 131 -13.51 10.22 7.94
C LEU A 131 -14.65 9.68 8.85
N PRO A 132 -15.91 9.74 8.40
CA PRO A 132 -16.99 8.98 9.03
C PRO A 132 -16.62 7.49 9.14
N ALA A 133 -16.95 6.85 10.26
CA ALA A 133 -16.58 5.46 10.55
C ALA A 133 -16.91 4.51 9.38
N GLU A 134 -18.11 4.62 8.83
CA GLU A 134 -18.55 3.77 7.71
C GLU A 134 -17.71 3.94 6.41
N GLN A 135 -17.18 5.13 6.17
CA GLN A 135 -16.31 5.40 5.03
C GLN A 135 -14.90 4.86 5.30
N ARG A 136 -14.42 5.05 6.51
CA ARG A 136 -13.11 4.54 6.96
C ARG A 136 -13.08 3.02 6.92
N ASP A 137 -14.12 2.35 7.43
CA ASP A 137 -14.22 0.89 7.44
C ASP A 137 -14.27 0.30 6.02
N ALA A 138 -15.11 0.87 5.15
CA ALA A 138 -15.18 0.44 3.75
C ALA A 138 -13.84 0.63 3.02
N LEU A 139 -13.16 1.77 3.26
CA LEU A 139 -11.85 2.06 2.69
C LEU A 139 -10.78 1.10 3.24
N PHE A 140 -10.81 0.82 4.54
CA PHE A 140 -9.89 -0.10 5.19
C PHE A 140 -10.00 -1.51 4.60
N LEU A 141 -11.22 -2.05 4.50
CA LEU A 141 -11.46 -3.37 3.92
C LEU A 141 -11.01 -3.44 2.46
N ALA A 142 -11.23 -2.39 1.67
CA ALA A 142 -10.80 -2.34 0.29
C ALA A 142 -9.28 -2.22 0.15
N PHE A 143 -8.66 -1.36 0.94
CA PHE A 143 -7.25 -1.00 0.77
C PHE A 143 -6.31 -1.98 1.46
N PHE A 144 -6.54 -2.32 2.73
CA PHE A 144 -5.63 -3.16 3.51
C PHE A 144 -6.01 -4.64 3.48
N GLN A 145 -7.30 -4.95 3.46
CA GLN A 145 -7.76 -6.33 3.40
C GLN A 145 -7.94 -6.83 1.96
N GLY A 146 -7.87 -5.95 0.97
CA GLY A 146 -7.99 -6.32 -0.45
C GLY A 146 -9.32 -6.95 -0.82
N LEU A 147 -10.39 -6.69 -0.05
CA LEU A 147 -11.73 -7.14 -0.36
C LEU A 147 -12.28 -6.42 -1.60
N SER A 148 -12.96 -7.15 -2.46
CA SER A 148 -13.75 -6.55 -3.53
C SER A 148 -14.95 -5.79 -2.96
N HIS A 149 -15.50 -4.85 -3.71
CA HIS A 149 -16.69 -4.11 -3.26
C HIS A 149 -17.88 -5.04 -2.96
N GLN A 150 -17.99 -6.18 -3.66
CA GLN A 150 -19.04 -7.16 -3.41
C GLN A 150 -18.82 -7.88 -2.08
N GLU A 151 -17.58 -8.30 -1.77
CA GLU A 151 -17.23 -8.92 -0.50
C GLU A 151 -17.44 -7.94 0.67
N ILE A 152 -17.09 -6.65 0.50
CA ILE A 152 -17.35 -5.60 1.49
C ILE A 152 -18.87 -5.42 1.70
N ALA A 153 -19.65 -5.41 0.62
CA ALA A 153 -21.11 -5.28 0.69
C ALA A 153 -21.73 -6.43 1.51
N THR A 154 -21.26 -7.64 1.30
CA THR A 154 -21.68 -8.83 2.07
C THR A 154 -21.23 -8.72 3.52
N CYS A 155 -19.95 -8.39 3.76
CA CYS A 155 -19.37 -8.29 5.10
C CYS A 155 -20.06 -7.23 5.97
N LEU A 156 -20.30 -6.05 5.41
CA LEU A 156 -20.94 -4.92 6.11
C LEU A 156 -22.48 -4.94 6.03
N ARG A 157 -23.06 -5.96 5.40
CA ARG A 157 -24.52 -6.05 5.16
C ARG A 157 -25.09 -4.76 4.56
N THR A 158 -24.38 -4.18 3.60
CA THR A 158 -24.68 -2.88 3.01
C THR A 158 -24.77 -3.01 1.49
N PRO A 159 -25.73 -2.35 0.82
CA PRO A 159 -25.86 -2.44 -0.63
C PRO A 159 -24.55 -2.06 -1.37
N LEU A 160 -24.24 -2.79 -2.46
CA LEU A 160 -23.03 -2.58 -3.26
C LEU A 160 -22.86 -1.13 -3.74
N GLY A 161 -23.98 -0.48 -4.15
CA GLY A 161 -23.97 0.93 -4.57
C GLY A 161 -23.53 1.87 -3.44
N THR A 162 -23.95 1.59 -2.20
CA THR A 162 -23.59 2.35 -1.01
C THR A 162 -22.10 2.17 -0.70
N ILE A 163 -21.56 0.94 -0.78
CA ILE A 163 -20.12 0.68 -0.57
C ILE A 163 -19.27 1.44 -1.58
N LYS A 164 -19.62 1.39 -2.88
CA LYS A 164 -18.93 2.15 -3.92
C LYS A 164 -18.96 3.67 -3.63
N ALA A 165 -20.09 4.18 -3.18
CA ALA A 165 -20.24 5.59 -2.82
C ALA A 165 -19.41 5.97 -1.57
N ARG A 166 -19.40 5.12 -0.52
CA ARG A 166 -18.59 5.33 0.69
C ARG A 166 -17.10 5.41 0.35
N ILE A 167 -16.58 4.44 -0.40
CA ILE A 167 -15.16 4.41 -0.80
C ILE A 167 -14.81 5.63 -1.66
N ARG A 168 -15.66 5.98 -2.64
CA ARG A 168 -15.42 7.16 -3.49
C ARG A 168 -15.37 8.44 -2.67
N ARG A 169 -16.31 8.65 -1.74
CA ARG A 169 -16.34 9.84 -0.87
C ARG A 169 -15.12 9.88 0.05
N ALA A 170 -14.77 8.74 0.67
CA ALA A 170 -13.57 8.64 1.51
C ALA A 170 -12.30 9.08 0.75
N LEU A 171 -12.09 8.55 -0.46
CA LEU A 171 -10.93 8.91 -1.29
C LEU A 171 -10.95 10.39 -1.71
N GLN A 172 -12.14 10.93 -1.99
CA GLN A 172 -12.29 12.35 -2.34
C GLN A 172 -11.96 13.26 -1.15
N THR A 173 -12.46 12.94 0.04
CA THR A 173 -12.17 13.69 1.27
C THR A 173 -10.68 13.63 1.62
N LEU A 174 -10.06 12.43 1.58
CA LEU A 174 -8.63 12.29 1.81
C LEU A 174 -7.79 13.09 0.81
N ARG A 175 -8.18 13.07 -0.47
CA ARG A 175 -7.50 13.85 -1.50
C ARG A 175 -7.57 15.34 -1.22
N GLN A 176 -8.72 15.85 -0.82
CA GLN A 176 -8.91 17.26 -0.47
C GLN A 176 -8.08 17.66 0.75
N GLN A 177 -8.09 16.84 1.80
CA GLN A 177 -7.34 17.13 3.03
C GLN A 177 -5.82 17.05 2.84
N LEU A 178 -5.33 16.10 2.05
CA LEU A 178 -3.90 15.90 1.83
C LEU A 178 -3.31 16.77 0.69
N GLN A 179 -4.16 17.32 -0.17
CA GLN A 179 -3.74 18.25 -1.22
C GLN A 179 -4.04 19.72 -0.86
N GLY A 180 -4.81 19.96 0.19
CA GLY A 180 -5.36 21.26 0.58
C GLY A 180 -4.52 22.07 1.55
N GLU A 181 -3.20 21.79 1.71
CA GLU A 181 -2.28 22.76 2.30
C GLU A 181 -1.39 23.39 1.22
N PRO A 182 -1.81 24.48 0.57
CA PRO A 182 -0.83 25.42 0.06
C PRO A 182 -0.23 26.08 1.30
N GLY A 183 1.05 25.81 1.57
CA GLY A 183 1.79 26.52 2.60
C GLY A 183 1.55 28.03 2.51
N THR A 184 1.14 28.59 3.64
CA THR A 184 1.26 30.00 3.96
C THR A 184 2.56 30.20 4.71
#